data_75d50058515c2c1b17dec5fefc17cac8
#
_entry.id   75d50058515c2c1b17dec5fefc17cac8
#
_cell.length_a   1.000
_cell.length_b   1.000
_cell.length_c   1.000
_cell.angle_alpha   90.00
_cell.angle_beta   90.00
_cell.angle_gamma   90.00
#
_symmetry.space_group_name_H-M   'P 1'
#
loop_
_entity.id
_entity.type
_entity.pdbx_description
1 polymer ?
#
loop_
_entity_poly.entity_id
_entity_poly.type
_entity_poly.pdbx_seq_one_letter_code
_entity_poly.pdbx_strand_id
1 'polypeptide(L)'
;MSSTYNHKTIEEIIQNKWNEEKRYVSKIDKREKYYCLSMFPYPSGKLHMGHVRNYTIGDVISRYKRMKNFNVFQPMGWDAFGLPAENAAIANKVSPDDWTNQNIENMKSQLQSLGFSYDWSKELRTCDSSYYKWEQLIFKKFYDAGLVYRKKSMVNWDPEDKTVLANEQVIDGKGWRSGAQIEIKEIDQWFIKITDYADELLSSLEELDWPENVKLMQKNWIGKSFGAEIEYKIDASKDSLITFSTRPDTIFGVSFLAISPNHPLAIKIAKDNEKISNFLEKCKEAKAAEADMAKAEKLGIDTNLRVIHPLTGEKLPVWIGNFVLLDYGTGVVMGVPAHDSRDYEFAKKYNLNIKEVIKNNEEELPRTENGILINSDKFNGLSSEEGSKKIIEELVKFKSGKQLIQFRLRDWGVSRQRYWGCPIPVIYENGDPKVIDEMDMPVELPKLKKNSPPIPLSQNEDFINLDNSIFRESDTFDTFMDSSWYYARFTSSNNNNEIFDENTKYWLPVDLYIGGIEHAILHLLYSRFFHKALRDIGLVEGDEPFKRLLTQGMVLKDGAKMSKSKGNTVDPQS
;
A
#
# COMPACT_ATOMS: atom_id res chain seq x y z
N MET A 1 3.70 -47.26 -42.56
CA MET A 1 4.00 -46.93 -41.15
C MET A 1 3.17 -45.71 -40.78
N SER A 2 2.10 -45.88 -40.03
CA SER A 2 1.35 -44.73 -39.50
C SER A 2 2.24 -44.11 -38.40
N SER A 3 2.89 -43.01 -38.69
CA SER A 3 3.60 -42.26 -37.64
C SER A 3 2.54 -41.71 -36.72
N THR A 4 2.37 -42.33 -35.57
CA THR A 4 1.50 -41.83 -34.51
C THR A 4 2.05 -40.44 -34.13
N TYR A 5 1.21 -39.42 -34.20
CA TYR A 5 1.58 -38.07 -33.80
C TYR A 5 2.03 -38.09 -32.34
N ASN A 6 3.34 -37.85 -32.13
CA ASN A 6 3.91 -37.76 -30.79
C ASN A 6 4.18 -36.29 -30.48
N HIS A 7 3.24 -35.64 -29.81
CA HIS A 7 3.32 -34.22 -29.48
C HIS A 7 4.57 -33.90 -28.65
N LYS A 8 4.91 -34.72 -27.64
CA LYS A 8 6.07 -34.46 -26.76
C LYS A 8 7.39 -34.38 -27.53
N THR A 9 7.62 -35.31 -28.43
CA THR A 9 8.86 -35.32 -29.26
C THR A 9 8.90 -34.12 -30.20
N ILE A 10 7.74 -33.74 -30.78
CA ILE A 10 7.67 -32.60 -31.70
C ILE A 10 7.89 -31.29 -30.93
N GLU A 11 7.26 -31.12 -29.77
CA GLU A 11 7.41 -29.96 -28.92
C GLU A 11 8.88 -29.77 -28.51
N GLU A 12 9.55 -30.81 -28.05
CA GLU A 12 10.96 -30.79 -27.69
C GLU A 12 11.86 -30.36 -28.87
N ILE A 13 11.68 -30.94 -30.03
CA ILE A 13 12.45 -30.59 -31.24
C ILE A 13 12.24 -29.12 -31.60
N ILE A 14 11.01 -28.65 -31.59
CA ILE A 14 10.69 -27.26 -31.96
C ILE A 14 11.21 -26.26 -30.94
N GLN A 15 11.08 -26.57 -29.64
CA GLN A 15 11.58 -25.67 -28.57
C GLN A 15 13.13 -25.58 -28.64
N ASN A 16 13.83 -26.69 -28.86
CA ASN A 16 15.28 -26.67 -29.06
C ASN A 16 15.69 -25.81 -30.26
N LYS A 17 14.98 -25.94 -31.37
CA LYS A 17 15.20 -25.09 -32.56
C LYS A 17 14.99 -23.61 -32.25
N TRP A 18 13.93 -23.23 -31.50
CA TRP A 18 13.70 -21.85 -31.12
C TRP A 18 14.82 -21.27 -30.22
N ASN A 19 15.37 -22.10 -29.33
CA ASN A 19 16.48 -21.72 -28.48
C ASN A 19 17.78 -21.52 -29.28
N GLU A 20 18.11 -22.42 -30.19
CA GLU A 20 19.27 -22.36 -31.08
C GLU A 20 19.20 -21.09 -31.98
N GLU A 21 18.03 -20.84 -32.56
CA GLU A 21 17.76 -19.64 -33.38
C GLU A 21 17.68 -18.36 -32.59
N LYS A 22 17.69 -18.39 -31.24
CA LYS A 22 17.41 -17.27 -30.36
C LYS A 22 16.13 -16.51 -30.77
N ARG A 23 15.09 -17.27 -31.12
CA ARG A 23 13.92 -16.78 -31.85
C ARG A 23 13.14 -15.69 -31.12
N TYR A 24 13.15 -15.71 -29.79
CA TYR A 24 12.38 -14.79 -28.94
C TYR A 24 13.26 -13.74 -28.26
N VAL A 25 14.55 -13.72 -28.54
CA VAL A 25 15.46 -12.69 -28.03
C VAL A 25 15.13 -11.35 -28.71
N SER A 26 14.73 -10.38 -27.92
CA SER A 26 14.34 -9.05 -28.39
C SER A 26 15.56 -8.13 -28.59
N LYS A 27 15.48 -7.31 -29.61
CA LYS A 27 16.48 -6.29 -29.93
C LYS A 27 15.79 -5.04 -30.42
N ILE A 28 16.38 -3.88 -30.21
CA ILE A 28 15.92 -2.64 -30.84
C ILE A 28 16.03 -2.77 -32.36
N ASP A 29 14.94 -2.54 -33.07
CA ASP A 29 14.90 -2.50 -34.53
C ASP A 29 13.88 -1.44 -35.03
N LYS A 30 13.65 -1.41 -36.37
CA LYS A 30 12.78 -0.41 -37.00
C LYS A 30 11.28 -0.72 -36.94
N ARG A 31 10.89 -1.89 -36.46
CA ARG A 31 9.48 -2.27 -36.34
C ARG A 31 8.86 -1.53 -35.17
N GLU A 32 7.55 -1.38 -35.22
CA GLU A 32 6.78 -0.87 -34.09
C GLU A 32 6.97 -1.81 -32.89
N LYS A 33 7.36 -1.23 -31.74
CA LYS A 33 7.59 -2.00 -30.52
C LYS A 33 6.27 -2.46 -29.89
N TYR A 34 6.30 -3.58 -29.22
CA TYR A 34 5.21 -4.05 -28.39
C TYR A 34 5.75 -4.77 -27.15
N TYR A 35 5.67 -4.10 -26.02
CA TYR A 35 6.09 -4.66 -24.73
C TYR A 35 4.87 -5.32 -24.06
N CYS A 36 4.85 -6.65 -24.06
CA CYS A 36 3.83 -7.46 -23.40
C CYS A 36 4.40 -8.06 -22.13
N LEU A 37 3.85 -7.68 -20.98
CA LEU A 37 4.36 -8.11 -19.69
C LEU A 37 3.23 -8.76 -18.88
N SER A 38 3.44 -10.00 -18.46
CA SER A 38 2.64 -10.64 -17.42
C SER A 38 3.32 -10.44 -16.06
N MET A 39 2.52 -10.20 -15.02
CA MET A 39 3.06 -10.11 -13.66
C MET A 39 3.91 -11.35 -13.35
N PHE A 40 5.14 -11.12 -12.94
CA PHE A 40 6.09 -12.20 -12.67
C PHE A 40 5.67 -13.02 -11.44
N PRO A 41 5.98 -14.32 -11.39
CA PRO A 41 5.53 -15.17 -10.31
C PRO A 41 6.43 -15.04 -9.07
N TYR A 42 5.81 -15.31 -7.92
CA TYR A 42 6.51 -15.58 -6.69
C TYR A 42 6.94 -17.07 -6.65
N PRO A 43 8.24 -17.40 -6.46
CA PRO A 43 8.75 -18.78 -6.55
C PRO A 43 8.46 -19.58 -5.26
N SER A 44 7.21 -19.92 -5.02
CA SER A 44 6.73 -20.62 -3.83
C SER A 44 6.39 -22.10 -4.07
N GLY A 45 7.07 -22.77 -5.03
CA GLY A 45 6.87 -24.16 -5.40
C GLY A 45 6.42 -24.32 -6.85
N LYS A 46 5.64 -25.35 -7.18
CA LYS A 46 5.20 -25.63 -8.55
C LYS A 46 4.19 -24.62 -9.10
N LEU A 47 4.14 -24.48 -10.43
CA LEU A 47 3.06 -23.78 -11.12
C LEU A 47 1.70 -24.45 -10.86
N HIS A 48 0.64 -23.70 -11.00
CA HIS A 48 -0.74 -24.20 -11.03
C HIS A 48 -1.50 -23.54 -12.18
N MET A 49 -2.69 -24.04 -12.49
CA MET A 49 -3.49 -23.59 -13.64
C MET A 49 -3.80 -22.09 -13.63
N GLY A 50 -3.78 -21.42 -12.49
CA GLY A 50 -3.88 -19.96 -12.42
C GLY A 50 -2.70 -19.25 -13.08
N HIS A 51 -1.49 -19.73 -12.86
CA HIS A 51 -0.28 -19.24 -13.55
C HIS A 51 -0.35 -19.52 -15.05
N VAL A 52 -0.72 -20.76 -15.43
CA VAL A 52 -0.83 -21.14 -16.86
C VAL A 52 -1.79 -20.22 -17.59
N ARG A 53 -2.96 -19.94 -17.01
CA ARG A 53 -3.93 -19.01 -17.61
C ARG A 53 -3.33 -17.63 -17.83
N ASN A 54 -2.68 -17.06 -16.80
CA ASN A 54 -2.09 -15.73 -16.88
C ASN A 54 -1.05 -15.63 -17.99
N TYR A 55 -0.15 -16.60 -18.04
CA TYR A 55 0.98 -16.60 -18.98
C TYR A 55 0.58 -16.97 -20.39
N THR A 56 -0.40 -17.89 -20.56
CA THR A 56 -0.94 -18.23 -21.88
C THR A 56 -1.59 -17.04 -22.56
N ILE A 57 -2.33 -16.20 -21.83
CA ILE A 57 -2.93 -14.98 -22.39
C ILE A 57 -1.84 -14.07 -22.97
N GLY A 58 -0.79 -13.79 -22.18
CA GLY A 58 0.33 -12.97 -22.63
C GLY A 58 1.07 -13.58 -23.84
N ASP A 59 1.28 -14.89 -23.84
CA ASP A 59 1.97 -15.59 -24.93
C ASP A 59 1.17 -15.56 -26.24
N VAL A 60 -0.13 -15.81 -26.19
CA VAL A 60 -1.02 -15.74 -27.37
C VAL A 60 -0.97 -14.35 -28.00
N ILE A 61 -1.07 -13.30 -27.17
CA ILE A 61 -1.03 -11.92 -27.66
C ILE A 61 0.36 -11.60 -28.25
N SER A 62 1.41 -12.00 -27.59
CA SER A 62 2.79 -11.80 -28.07
C SER A 62 3.05 -12.48 -29.41
N ARG A 63 2.59 -13.74 -29.57
CA ARG A 63 2.68 -14.45 -30.86
C ARG A 63 1.88 -13.78 -31.94
N TYR A 64 0.65 -13.37 -31.66
CA TYR A 64 -0.20 -12.62 -32.60
C TYR A 64 0.46 -11.32 -33.04
N LYS A 65 1.06 -10.56 -32.12
CA LYS A 65 1.77 -9.32 -32.44
C LYS A 65 3.01 -9.56 -33.30
N ARG A 66 3.78 -10.62 -33.02
CA ARG A 66 4.90 -11.04 -33.88
C ARG A 66 4.45 -11.40 -35.30
N MET A 67 3.32 -12.11 -35.43
CA MET A 67 2.72 -12.42 -36.74
C MET A 67 2.27 -11.16 -37.49
N LYS A 68 1.93 -10.08 -36.78
CA LYS A 68 1.61 -8.75 -37.31
C LYS A 68 2.86 -7.89 -37.54
N ASN A 69 4.04 -8.46 -37.46
CA ASN A 69 5.34 -7.82 -37.67
C ASN A 69 5.72 -6.76 -36.64
N PHE A 70 5.17 -6.82 -35.40
CA PHE A 70 5.67 -6.00 -34.32
C PHE A 70 7.02 -6.52 -33.80
N ASN A 71 7.83 -5.63 -33.26
CA ASN A 71 8.99 -5.97 -32.44
C ASN A 71 8.50 -6.22 -31.00
N VAL A 72 8.40 -7.49 -30.61
CA VAL A 72 7.76 -7.87 -29.33
C VAL A 72 8.79 -8.17 -28.28
N PHE A 73 8.68 -7.49 -27.13
CA PHE A 73 9.40 -7.77 -25.91
C PHE A 73 8.49 -8.47 -24.90
N GLN A 74 8.88 -9.66 -24.47
CA GLN A 74 8.13 -10.47 -23.48
C GLN A 74 9.13 -11.15 -22.54
N PRO A 75 9.62 -10.46 -21.51
CA PRO A 75 10.54 -11.01 -20.53
C PRO A 75 9.83 -11.85 -19.46
N MET A 76 10.61 -12.60 -18.69
CA MET A 76 10.18 -13.34 -17.52
C MET A 76 11.23 -13.24 -16.41
N GLY A 77 10.78 -13.22 -15.16
CA GLY A 77 11.61 -13.14 -13.96
C GLY A 77 10.86 -13.58 -12.71
N TRP A 78 11.42 -13.28 -11.55
CA TRP A 78 10.99 -13.83 -10.28
C TRP A 78 10.92 -12.77 -9.20
N ASP A 79 9.72 -12.63 -8.61
CA ASP A 79 9.53 -11.87 -7.36
C ASP A 79 9.93 -12.78 -6.21
N ALA A 80 11.15 -12.63 -5.71
CA ALA A 80 11.82 -13.72 -5.01
C ALA A 80 12.10 -13.46 -3.52
N PHE A 81 11.88 -12.24 -3.04
CA PHE A 81 12.00 -11.90 -1.63
C PHE A 81 10.68 -12.09 -0.87
N GLY A 82 10.74 -12.07 0.44
CA GLY A 82 9.60 -11.95 1.33
C GLY A 82 9.29 -13.13 2.22
N LEU A 83 8.35 -12.90 3.08
CA LEU A 83 7.95 -13.77 4.18
C LEU A 83 7.50 -15.19 3.75
N PRO A 84 6.80 -15.39 2.61
CA PRO A 84 6.39 -16.74 2.22
C PRO A 84 7.57 -17.69 1.95
N ALA A 85 8.67 -17.20 1.35
CA ALA A 85 9.88 -18.00 1.14
C ALA A 85 10.60 -18.27 2.46
N GLU A 86 10.71 -17.26 3.32
CA GLU A 86 11.32 -17.38 4.64
C GLU A 86 10.60 -18.42 5.49
N ASN A 87 9.26 -18.36 5.55
CA ASN A 87 8.44 -19.31 6.26
C ASN A 87 8.57 -20.73 5.74
N ALA A 88 8.56 -20.90 4.41
CA ALA A 88 8.74 -22.20 3.78
C ALA A 88 10.14 -22.75 4.07
N ALA A 89 11.16 -21.92 4.05
CA ALA A 89 12.53 -22.30 4.39
C ALA A 89 12.66 -22.78 5.84
N ILE A 90 12.04 -22.05 6.79
CA ILE A 90 11.97 -22.47 8.20
C ILE A 90 11.29 -23.84 8.32
N ALA A 91 10.11 -24.01 7.70
CA ALA A 91 9.33 -25.24 7.76
C ALA A 91 10.08 -26.45 7.17
N ASN A 92 10.87 -26.24 6.11
CA ASN A 92 11.64 -27.27 5.42
C ASN A 92 13.09 -27.40 5.92
N LYS A 93 13.52 -26.58 6.90
CA LYS A 93 14.87 -26.56 7.47
C LYS A 93 15.98 -26.35 6.42
N VAL A 94 15.76 -25.46 5.49
CA VAL A 94 16.69 -25.03 4.44
C VAL A 94 16.89 -23.52 4.51
N SER A 95 17.88 -22.98 3.78
CA SER A 95 18.00 -21.52 3.68
C SER A 95 16.93 -20.96 2.74
N PRO A 96 16.45 -19.72 2.94
CA PRO A 96 15.54 -19.05 2.00
C PRO A 96 16.12 -18.95 0.59
N ASP A 97 17.42 -18.74 0.48
CA ASP A 97 18.15 -18.68 -0.80
C ASP A 97 18.06 -20.03 -1.55
N ASP A 98 18.45 -21.13 -0.88
CA ASP A 98 18.37 -22.46 -1.48
C ASP A 98 16.94 -22.83 -1.87
N TRP A 99 15.96 -22.57 -0.99
CA TRP A 99 14.55 -22.81 -1.25
C TRP A 99 14.04 -22.03 -2.46
N THR A 100 14.36 -20.75 -2.52
CA THR A 100 13.93 -19.86 -3.59
C THR A 100 14.55 -20.27 -4.92
N ASN A 101 15.87 -20.51 -4.96
CA ASN A 101 16.57 -20.93 -6.17
C ASN A 101 16.04 -22.26 -6.70
N GLN A 102 15.81 -23.25 -5.83
CA GLN A 102 15.23 -24.53 -6.24
C GLN A 102 13.84 -24.35 -6.85
N ASN A 103 13.00 -23.50 -6.27
CA ASN A 103 11.67 -23.23 -6.81
C ASN A 103 11.73 -22.48 -8.15
N ILE A 104 12.63 -21.53 -8.30
CA ILE A 104 12.86 -20.82 -9.57
C ILE A 104 13.20 -21.83 -10.68
N GLU A 105 14.18 -22.70 -10.46
CA GLU A 105 14.58 -23.68 -11.47
C GLU A 105 13.44 -24.63 -11.83
N ASN A 106 12.67 -25.09 -10.84
CA ASN A 106 11.51 -25.95 -11.07
C ASN A 106 10.42 -25.23 -11.88
N MET A 107 10.05 -24.00 -11.49
CA MET A 107 9.02 -23.25 -12.19
C MET A 107 9.48 -22.82 -13.58
N LYS A 108 10.76 -22.47 -13.76
CA LYS A 108 11.35 -22.17 -15.06
C LYS A 108 11.27 -23.34 -16.00
N SER A 109 11.65 -24.54 -15.55
CA SER A 109 11.52 -25.77 -16.33
C SER A 109 10.07 -26.03 -16.75
N GLN A 110 9.10 -25.82 -15.84
CA GLN A 110 7.68 -25.95 -16.16
C GLN A 110 7.22 -24.91 -17.20
N LEU A 111 7.62 -23.64 -17.08
CA LEU A 111 7.30 -22.59 -18.05
C LEU A 111 7.92 -22.86 -19.43
N GLN A 112 9.15 -23.36 -19.46
CA GLN A 112 9.82 -23.75 -20.68
C GLN A 112 9.11 -24.94 -21.35
N SER A 113 8.69 -25.96 -20.59
CA SER A 113 7.95 -27.09 -21.13
C SER A 113 6.60 -26.72 -21.75
N LEU A 114 5.98 -25.62 -21.30
CA LEU A 114 4.76 -25.04 -21.91
C LEU A 114 5.04 -24.32 -23.25
N GLY A 115 6.31 -24.12 -23.61
CA GLY A 115 6.72 -23.55 -24.88
C GLY A 115 6.40 -22.07 -25.05
N PHE A 116 6.30 -21.31 -23.97
CA PHE A 116 6.04 -19.85 -24.02
C PHE A 116 7.18 -19.08 -24.70
N SER A 117 6.83 -18.02 -25.41
CA SER A 117 7.73 -17.23 -26.23
C SER A 117 8.46 -16.13 -25.43
N TYR A 118 8.94 -16.44 -24.23
CA TYR A 118 9.67 -15.53 -23.39
C TYR A 118 11.10 -15.26 -23.87
N ASP A 119 11.55 -14.02 -23.68
CA ASP A 119 12.95 -13.67 -23.81
C ASP A 119 13.70 -13.97 -22.51
N TRP A 120 14.16 -15.20 -22.37
CA TRP A 120 14.92 -15.66 -21.20
C TRP A 120 16.30 -14.99 -21.05
N SER A 121 16.80 -14.31 -22.08
CA SER A 121 18.05 -13.53 -21.95
C SER A 121 17.90 -12.29 -21.06
N LYS A 122 16.66 -11.95 -20.73
CA LYS A 122 16.30 -10.81 -19.87
C LYS A 122 15.80 -11.23 -18.48
N GLU A 123 15.98 -12.52 -18.13
CA GLU A 123 15.61 -13.02 -16.81
C GLU A 123 16.23 -12.19 -15.70
N LEU A 124 15.45 -11.92 -14.65
CA LEU A 124 15.90 -11.31 -13.41
C LEU A 124 15.26 -11.96 -12.19
N ARG A 125 15.92 -11.83 -11.05
CA ARG A 125 15.46 -12.32 -9.74
C ARG A 125 15.60 -11.15 -8.76
N THR A 126 14.54 -10.78 -8.08
CA THR A 126 14.60 -9.63 -7.17
C THR A 126 15.55 -9.85 -5.99
N CYS A 127 15.79 -11.11 -5.61
CA CYS A 127 16.72 -11.47 -4.54
C CYS A 127 18.21 -11.46 -4.93
N ASP A 128 18.53 -11.28 -6.19
CA ASP A 128 19.93 -11.19 -6.62
C ASP A 128 20.52 -9.80 -6.29
N SER A 129 21.74 -9.77 -5.76
CA SER A 129 22.42 -8.50 -5.45
C SER A 129 22.62 -7.61 -6.68
N SER A 130 22.70 -8.20 -7.86
CA SER A 130 22.72 -7.48 -9.15
C SER A 130 21.41 -6.74 -9.47
N TYR A 131 20.29 -7.15 -8.86
CA TYR A 131 19.00 -6.47 -8.94
C TYR A 131 18.85 -5.46 -7.80
N TYR A 132 18.91 -5.91 -6.55
CA TYR A 132 18.55 -5.05 -5.42
C TYR A 132 19.57 -3.96 -5.10
N LYS A 133 20.82 -4.03 -5.60
CA LYS A 133 21.73 -2.89 -5.52
C LYS A 133 21.13 -1.62 -6.15
N TRP A 134 20.37 -1.79 -7.22
CA TRP A 134 19.71 -0.69 -7.90
C TRP A 134 18.49 -0.19 -7.14
N GLU A 135 17.79 -1.07 -6.45
CA GLU A 135 16.72 -0.70 -5.54
C GLU A 135 17.23 0.14 -4.38
N GLN A 136 18.36 -0.26 -3.80
CA GLN A 136 19.05 0.53 -2.78
C GLN A 136 19.48 1.90 -3.30
N LEU A 137 19.98 1.97 -4.53
CA LEU A 137 20.35 3.24 -5.17
C LEU A 137 19.12 4.12 -5.48
N ILE A 138 17.99 3.52 -5.89
CA ILE A 138 16.72 4.25 -6.07
C ILE A 138 16.27 4.83 -4.72
N PHE A 139 16.32 4.07 -3.64
CA PHE A 139 16.00 4.55 -2.30
C PHE A 139 16.89 5.75 -1.92
N LYS A 140 18.20 5.68 -2.15
CA LYS A 140 19.10 6.80 -1.94
C LYS A 140 18.68 8.03 -2.73
N LYS A 141 18.39 7.88 -4.02
CA LYS A 141 17.94 8.98 -4.87
C LYS A 141 16.61 9.58 -4.40
N PHE A 142 15.68 8.76 -3.93
CA PHE A 142 14.43 9.22 -3.31
C PHE A 142 14.68 9.95 -2.00
N TYR A 143 15.62 9.48 -1.18
CA TYR A 143 16.03 10.17 0.03
C TYR A 143 16.64 11.55 -0.27
N ASP A 144 17.56 11.62 -1.23
CA ASP A 144 18.20 12.87 -1.67
C ASP A 144 17.17 13.86 -2.25
N ALA A 145 16.10 13.34 -2.90
CA ALA A 145 14.96 14.13 -3.40
C ALA A 145 13.94 14.54 -2.31
N GLY A 146 14.15 14.11 -1.06
CA GLY A 146 13.25 14.42 0.06
C GLY A 146 11.94 13.63 0.09
N LEU A 147 11.84 12.57 -0.72
CA LEU A 147 10.67 11.67 -0.76
C LEU A 147 10.68 10.62 0.36
N VAL A 148 11.79 10.41 1.04
CA VAL A 148 11.95 9.41 2.09
C VAL A 148 12.17 10.08 3.43
N TYR A 149 11.56 9.56 4.47
CA TYR A 149 11.76 10.02 5.84
C TYR A 149 11.58 8.87 6.83
N ARG A 150 12.07 9.08 8.06
CA ARG A 150 11.94 8.13 9.17
C ARG A 150 11.10 8.76 10.26
N LYS A 151 10.16 8.01 10.81
CA LYS A 151 9.37 8.41 11.98
C LYS A 151 8.93 7.22 12.80
N LYS A 152 8.60 7.46 14.05
CA LYS A 152 7.88 6.51 14.90
C LYS A 152 6.44 6.37 14.42
N SER A 153 5.98 5.13 14.35
CA SER A 153 4.61 4.79 13.96
C SER A 153 4.07 3.68 14.83
N MET A 154 2.77 3.76 15.13
CA MET A 154 2.05 2.67 15.81
C MET A 154 1.83 1.54 14.81
N VAL A 155 2.25 0.33 15.16
CA VAL A 155 2.19 -0.85 14.29
C VAL A 155 1.61 -2.05 15.00
N ASN A 156 1.05 -2.99 14.23
CA ASN A 156 0.66 -4.29 14.74
C ASN A 156 1.92 -5.16 14.86
N TRP A 157 2.37 -5.37 16.07
CA TRP A 157 3.54 -6.17 16.37
C TRP A 157 3.15 -7.59 16.78
N ASP A 158 3.69 -8.57 16.09
CA ASP A 158 3.58 -9.97 16.50
C ASP A 158 4.75 -10.32 17.43
N PRO A 159 4.49 -10.61 18.71
CA PRO A 159 5.56 -10.85 19.68
C PRO A 159 6.24 -12.22 19.49
N GLU A 160 5.57 -13.19 18.86
CA GLU A 160 6.13 -14.52 18.56
C GLU A 160 6.98 -14.49 17.28
N ASP A 161 6.44 -13.91 16.21
CA ASP A 161 7.15 -13.75 14.94
C ASP A 161 8.16 -12.59 14.97
N LYS A 162 8.12 -11.73 16.00
CA LYS A 162 8.98 -10.55 16.18
C LYS A 162 9.04 -9.65 14.96
N THR A 163 7.91 -9.39 14.36
CA THR A 163 7.79 -8.58 13.14
C THR A 163 6.52 -7.73 13.15
N VAL A 164 6.53 -6.68 12.33
CA VAL A 164 5.34 -5.89 12.03
C VAL A 164 4.44 -6.65 11.07
N LEU A 165 3.16 -6.66 11.36
CA LEU A 165 2.13 -7.20 10.48
C LEU A 165 1.31 -6.07 9.85
N ALA A 166 1.02 -6.21 8.55
CA ALA A 166 0.00 -5.40 7.91
C ALA A 166 -1.39 -5.69 8.52
N ASN A 167 -2.32 -4.76 8.38
CA ASN A 167 -3.67 -4.93 8.96
C ASN A 167 -4.36 -6.20 8.45
N GLU A 168 -4.13 -6.57 7.19
CA GLU A 168 -4.67 -7.75 6.52
C GLU A 168 -4.11 -9.07 7.10
N GLN A 169 -3.03 -8.99 7.87
CA GLN A 169 -2.37 -10.13 8.50
C GLN A 169 -2.79 -10.31 9.97
N VAL A 170 -3.73 -9.49 10.44
CA VAL A 170 -4.29 -9.61 11.79
C VAL A 170 -5.73 -10.13 11.68
N ILE A 171 -5.99 -11.30 12.28
CA ILE A 171 -7.30 -11.95 12.29
C ILE A 171 -7.76 -12.05 13.75
N ASP A 172 -8.90 -11.45 14.07
CA ASP A 172 -9.46 -11.44 15.44
C ASP A 172 -8.44 -10.99 16.51
N GLY A 173 -7.63 -9.97 16.18
CA GLY A 173 -6.60 -9.43 17.07
C GLY A 173 -5.36 -10.30 17.23
N LYS A 174 -5.22 -11.36 16.42
CA LYS A 174 -4.10 -12.29 16.46
C LYS A 174 -3.33 -12.31 15.16
N GLY A 175 -2.04 -12.60 15.24
CA GLY A 175 -1.21 -12.85 14.06
C GLY A 175 -1.76 -14.05 13.29
N TRP A 176 -2.00 -13.86 12.00
CA TRP A 176 -2.61 -14.87 11.11
C TRP A 176 -1.81 -16.18 11.01
N ARG A 177 -0.53 -16.13 11.32
CA ARG A 177 0.42 -17.23 11.27
C ARG A 177 0.76 -17.78 12.65
N SER A 178 1.23 -16.92 13.54
CA SER A 178 1.65 -17.28 14.89
C SER A 178 0.48 -17.67 15.78
N GLY A 179 -0.71 -17.06 15.55
CA GLY A 179 -1.84 -17.13 16.46
C GLY A 179 -1.63 -16.33 17.75
N ALA A 180 -0.49 -15.64 17.89
CA ALA A 180 -0.18 -14.80 19.04
C ALA A 180 -1.08 -13.56 19.07
N GLN A 181 -1.43 -13.10 20.27
CA GLN A 181 -2.12 -11.82 20.44
C GLN A 181 -1.22 -10.68 19.99
N ILE A 182 -1.72 -9.83 19.08
CA ILE A 182 -0.98 -8.69 18.55
C ILE A 182 -0.84 -7.61 19.62
N GLU A 183 0.35 -7.04 19.70
CA GLU A 183 0.66 -5.86 20.49
C GLU A 183 0.73 -4.64 19.58
N ILE A 184 0.18 -3.51 20.03
CA ILE A 184 0.40 -2.24 19.35
C ILE A 184 1.68 -1.64 19.90
N LYS A 185 2.71 -1.54 19.05
CA LYS A 185 4.01 -0.95 19.41
C LYS A 185 4.28 0.31 18.61
N GLU A 186 4.94 1.26 19.24
CA GLU A 186 5.51 2.40 18.56
C GLU A 186 6.95 2.06 18.19
N ILE A 187 7.23 1.96 16.89
CA ILE A 187 8.57 1.71 16.37
C ILE A 187 8.95 2.70 15.28
N ASP A 188 10.24 2.93 15.13
CA ASP A 188 10.78 3.73 14.05
C ASP A 188 10.66 2.98 12.72
N GLN A 189 10.16 3.65 11.69
CA GLN A 189 10.01 3.09 10.35
C GLN A 189 10.40 4.09 9.27
N TRP A 190 10.83 3.57 8.13
CA TRP A 190 11.06 4.33 6.91
C TRP A 190 9.76 4.43 6.11
N PHE A 191 9.50 5.64 5.61
CA PHE A 191 8.31 5.95 4.81
C PHE A 191 8.72 6.60 3.49
N ILE A 192 7.94 6.32 2.44
CA ILE A 192 8.03 7.01 1.16
C ILE A 192 6.76 7.84 0.97
N LYS A 193 6.92 9.12 0.58
CA LYS A 193 5.83 10.10 0.45
C LYS A 193 4.99 9.88 -0.82
N ILE A 194 4.27 8.78 -0.88
CA ILE A 194 3.30 8.54 -1.96
C ILE A 194 2.17 9.58 -1.96
N THR A 195 1.90 10.20 -0.81
CA THR A 195 0.87 11.23 -0.69
C THR A 195 1.17 12.49 -1.47
N ASP A 196 2.45 12.82 -1.70
CA ASP A 196 2.86 13.96 -2.52
C ASP A 196 2.41 13.80 -3.99
N TYR A 197 2.16 12.56 -4.42
CA TYR A 197 1.69 12.20 -5.76
C TYR A 197 0.19 11.89 -5.82
N ALA A 198 -0.56 12.03 -4.73
CA ALA A 198 -1.95 11.60 -4.63
C ALA A 198 -2.86 12.27 -5.69
N ASP A 199 -2.70 13.58 -5.91
CA ASP A 199 -3.46 14.31 -6.93
C ASP A 199 -3.13 13.84 -8.35
N GLU A 200 -1.85 13.65 -8.65
CA GLU A 200 -1.39 13.21 -9.97
C GLU A 200 -1.81 11.74 -10.24
N LEU A 201 -1.66 10.86 -9.24
CA LEU A 201 -2.12 9.47 -9.31
C LEU A 201 -3.63 9.38 -9.56
N LEU A 202 -4.40 10.32 -9.01
CA LEU A 202 -5.84 10.36 -9.19
C LEU A 202 -6.23 10.92 -10.56
N SER A 203 -5.67 12.05 -10.97
CA SER A 203 -6.03 12.74 -12.23
C SER A 203 -5.65 11.92 -13.46
N SER A 204 -4.50 11.28 -13.46
CA SER A 204 -4.04 10.47 -14.60
C SER A 204 -4.81 9.14 -14.76
N LEU A 205 -5.65 8.72 -13.81
CA LEU A 205 -6.51 7.55 -13.97
C LEU A 205 -7.48 7.65 -15.16
N GLU A 206 -7.96 8.85 -15.47
CA GLU A 206 -8.93 9.06 -16.54
C GLU A 206 -8.33 8.75 -17.93
N GLU A 207 -7.02 8.92 -18.10
CA GLU A 207 -6.31 8.72 -19.37
C GLU A 207 -5.90 7.26 -19.59
N LEU A 208 -5.99 6.40 -18.57
CA LEU A 208 -5.55 5.02 -18.64
C LEU A 208 -6.58 4.12 -19.36
N ASP A 209 -6.13 3.32 -20.32
CA ASP A 209 -6.91 2.22 -20.94
C ASP A 209 -6.93 0.99 -20.00
N TRP A 210 -7.49 1.22 -18.81
CA TRP A 210 -7.60 0.22 -17.76
C TRP A 210 -9.07 -0.12 -17.46
N PRO A 211 -9.35 -1.32 -16.94
CA PRO A 211 -10.69 -1.69 -16.50
C PRO A 211 -11.25 -0.70 -15.48
N GLU A 212 -12.51 -0.26 -15.68
CA GLU A 212 -13.15 0.76 -14.84
C GLU A 212 -13.21 0.37 -13.35
N ASN A 213 -13.38 -0.92 -13.04
CA ASN A 213 -13.37 -1.41 -11.68
C ASN A 213 -12.00 -1.21 -11.00
N VAL A 214 -10.89 -1.34 -11.72
CA VAL A 214 -9.54 -1.07 -11.18
C VAL A 214 -9.35 0.42 -10.93
N LYS A 215 -9.76 1.28 -11.89
CA LYS A 215 -9.72 2.73 -11.71
C LYS A 215 -10.56 3.16 -10.50
N LEU A 216 -11.75 2.61 -10.36
CA LEU A 216 -12.62 2.90 -9.20
C LEU A 216 -11.99 2.45 -7.88
N MET A 217 -11.35 1.27 -7.85
CA MET A 217 -10.65 0.80 -6.65
C MET A 217 -9.53 1.76 -6.25
N GLN A 218 -8.70 2.21 -7.21
CA GLN A 218 -7.63 3.18 -6.94
C GLN A 218 -8.21 4.54 -6.51
N LYS A 219 -9.23 5.05 -7.20
CA LYS A 219 -9.90 6.30 -6.83
C LYS A 219 -10.42 6.27 -5.39
N ASN A 220 -11.09 5.19 -5.02
CA ASN A 220 -11.61 5.01 -3.66
C ASN A 220 -10.48 4.87 -2.63
N TRP A 221 -9.38 4.23 -3.00
CA TRP A 221 -8.23 4.05 -2.10
C TRP A 221 -7.48 5.36 -1.86
N ILE A 222 -7.21 6.13 -2.91
CA ILE A 222 -6.62 7.46 -2.82
C ILE A 222 -7.54 8.37 -2.01
N GLY A 223 -8.85 8.30 -2.26
CA GLY A 223 -9.89 8.87 -1.42
C GLY A 223 -9.76 10.37 -1.22
N LYS A 224 -9.70 11.14 -2.33
CA LYS A 224 -9.68 12.61 -2.29
C LYS A 224 -10.98 13.14 -1.72
N SER A 225 -10.88 13.92 -0.66
CA SER A 225 -12.01 14.56 0.02
C SER A 225 -11.82 16.07 0.06
N PHE A 226 -12.87 16.78 -0.32
CA PHE A 226 -12.96 18.25 -0.17
C PHE A 226 -13.70 18.54 1.11
N GLY A 227 -13.18 19.48 1.90
CA GLY A 227 -13.81 19.85 3.14
C GLY A 227 -13.26 21.15 3.71
N ALA A 228 -13.53 21.36 4.98
CA ALA A 228 -13.04 22.48 5.75
C ALA A 228 -12.24 22.01 6.97
N GLU A 229 -11.11 22.64 7.19
CA GLU A 229 -10.48 22.70 8.50
C GLU A 229 -11.18 23.79 9.29
N ILE A 230 -11.64 23.47 10.50
CA ILE A 230 -12.45 24.39 11.32
C ILE A 230 -11.82 24.46 12.70
N GLU A 231 -11.52 25.68 13.15
CA GLU A 231 -10.91 25.96 14.44
C GLU A 231 -12.00 26.31 15.47
N TYR A 232 -12.00 25.59 16.59
CA TYR A 232 -12.85 25.82 17.74
C TYR A 232 -12.00 26.26 18.93
N LYS A 233 -12.16 27.53 19.39
CA LYS A 233 -11.41 28.02 20.55
C LYS A 233 -11.90 27.38 21.83
N ILE A 234 -11.00 26.94 22.69
CA ILE A 234 -11.36 26.42 24.02
C ILE A 234 -11.75 27.60 24.90
N ASP A 235 -12.93 27.51 25.56
CA ASP A 235 -13.45 28.53 26.43
C ASP A 235 -12.46 28.81 27.58
N ALA A 236 -12.23 30.08 27.86
CA ALA A 236 -11.28 30.58 28.87
C ALA A 236 -9.81 30.12 28.69
N SER A 237 -9.40 29.69 27.46
CA SER A 237 -8.03 29.32 27.09
C SER A 237 -7.56 30.08 25.85
N LYS A 238 -6.24 30.06 25.61
CA LYS A 238 -5.65 30.50 24.35
C LYS A 238 -5.56 29.35 23.33
N ASP A 239 -5.83 28.13 23.77
CA ASP A 239 -5.72 26.94 22.94
C ASP A 239 -6.99 26.76 22.10
N SER A 240 -6.85 25.99 21.01
CA SER A 240 -7.96 25.66 20.11
C SER A 240 -7.92 24.17 19.76
N LEU A 241 -9.08 23.65 19.35
CA LEU A 241 -9.23 22.34 18.73
C LEU A 241 -9.55 22.54 17.25
N ILE A 242 -8.86 21.78 16.41
CA ILE A 242 -9.03 21.83 14.96
C ILE A 242 -9.74 20.56 14.50
N THR A 243 -10.82 20.69 13.75
CA THR A 243 -11.53 19.58 13.11
C THR A 243 -11.39 19.64 11.60
N PHE A 244 -11.49 18.51 10.95
CA PHE A 244 -11.72 18.43 9.51
C PHE A 244 -13.10 17.86 9.25
N SER A 245 -13.89 18.50 8.38
CA SER A 245 -15.19 17.99 7.96
C SER A 245 -15.36 18.04 6.44
N THR A 246 -15.85 16.96 5.86
CA THR A 246 -16.30 16.89 4.46
C THR A 246 -17.71 17.44 4.28
N ARG A 247 -18.41 17.74 5.39
CA ARG A 247 -19.77 18.27 5.45
C ARG A 247 -19.83 19.61 6.18
N PRO A 248 -19.14 20.66 5.67
CA PRO A 248 -19.20 22.00 6.29
C PRO A 248 -20.63 22.56 6.35
N ASP A 249 -21.50 22.14 5.43
CA ASP A 249 -22.94 22.46 5.40
C ASP A 249 -23.68 22.10 6.70
N THR A 250 -23.16 21.15 7.48
CA THR A 250 -23.78 20.71 8.74
C THR A 250 -23.27 21.45 9.97
N ILE A 251 -22.37 22.43 9.84
CA ILE A 251 -21.69 23.08 10.97
C ILE A 251 -22.68 23.66 12.02
N PHE A 252 -23.81 24.22 11.59
CA PHE A 252 -24.82 24.77 12.48
C PHE A 252 -25.57 23.71 13.30
N GLY A 253 -25.41 22.43 12.95
CA GLY A 253 -25.94 21.26 13.65
C GLY A 253 -24.95 20.63 14.63
N VAL A 254 -23.76 21.20 14.80
CA VAL A 254 -22.75 20.68 15.74
C VAL A 254 -23.28 20.79 17.16
N SER A 255 -23.24 19.67 17.88
CA SER A 255 -23.71 19.55 19.25
C SER A 255 -22.61 19.29 20.26
N PHE A 256 -21.51 18.70 19.81
CA PHE A 256 -20.33 18.41 20.62
C PHE A 256 -19.09 18.27 19.74
N LEU A 257 -17.91 18.35 20.34
CA LEU A 257 -16.67 17.86 19.74
C LEU A 257 -16.27 16.56 20.44
N ALA A 258 -15.70 15.62 19.68
CA ALA A 258 -15.10 14.42 20.25
C ALA A 258 -13.62 14.35 19.87
N ILE A 259 -12.76 14.08 20.86
CA ILE A 259 -11.31 13.89 20.67
C ILE A 259 -10.95 12.42 20.86
N SER A 260 -9.88 12.02 20.17
CA SER A 260 -9.32 10.65 20.30
C SER A 260 -8.83 10.39 21.72
N PRO A 261 -8.99 9.15 22.25
CA PRO A 261 -8.35 8.76 23.51
C PRO A 261 -6.83 8.96 23.53
N ASN A 262 -6.19 8.95 22.36
CA ASN A 262 -4.74 9.17 22.21
C ASN A 262 -4.38 10.64 21.92
N HIS A 263 -5.35 11.54 21.89
CA HIS A 263 -5.08 12.96 21.66
C HIS A 263 -4.28 13.57 22.82
N PRO A 264 -3.25 14.41 22.57
CA PRO A 264 -2.41 15.00 23.64
C PRO A 264 -3.22 15.69 24.73
N LEU A 265 -4.34 16.35 24.38
CA LEU A 265 -5.23 16.97 25.35
C LEU A 265 -5.93 15.95 26.25
N ALA A 266 -6.38 14.80 25.70
CA ALA A 266 -7.00 13.74 26.48
C ALA A 266 -6.00 13.14 27.49
N ILE A 267 -4.76 12.89 27.06
CA ILE A 267 -3.68 12.41 27.91
C ILE A 267 -3.33 13.41 29.02
N LYS A 268 -3.32 14.71 28.68
CA LYS A 268 -3.05 15.79 29.63
C LYS A 268 -4.13 15.83 30.73
N ILE A 269 -5.41 15.78 30.35
CA ILE A 269 -6.53 15.84 31.29
C ILE A 269 -6.58 14.58 32.18
N ALA A 270 -6.24 13.41 31.64
CA ALA A 270 -6.24 12.15 32.37
C ALA A 270 -5.26 12.16 33.56
N LYS A 271 -4.19 12.95 33.55
CA LYS A 271 -3.22 13.04 34.65
C LYS A 271 -3.85 13.52 35.97
N ASP A 272 -4.86 14.37 35.85
CA ASP A 272 -5.52 15.00 36.99
C ASP A 272 -6.96 14.51 37.20
N ASN A 273 -7.39 13.50 36.41
CA ASN A 273 -8.76 12.97 36.46
C ASN A 273 -8.77 11.43 36.31
N GLU A 274 -8.95 10.75 37.45
CA GLU A 274 -8.96 9.30 37.55
C GLU A 274 -10.04 8.64 36.66
N LYS A 275 -11.24 9.22 36.53
CA LYS A 275 -12.31 8.69 35.67
C LYS A 275 -11.90 8.70 34.21
N ILE A 276 -11.26 9.77 33.75
CA ILE A 276 -10.77 9.87 32.39
C ILE A 276 -9.60 8.92 32.19
N SER A 277 -8.66 8.82 33.14
CA SER A 277 -7.57 7.84 33.09
C SER A 277 -8.07 6.42 32.90
N ASN A 278 -9.02 5.99 33.72
CA ASN A 278 -9.64 4.67 33.62
C ASN A 278 -10.38 4.45 32.29
N PHE A 279 -11.00 5.49 31.73
CA PHE A 279 -11.63 5.41 30.41
C PHE A 279 -10.58 5.21 29.29
N LEU A 280 -9.44 5.95 29.35
CA LEU A 280 -8.37 5.77 28.36
C LEU A 280 -7.77 4.36 28.40
N GLU A 281 -7.58 3.78 29.59
CA GLU A 281 -7.10 2.39 29.73
C GLU A 281 -8.08 1.40 29.09
N LYS A 282 -9.38 1.51 29.35
CA LYS A 282 -10.41 0.70 28.69
C LYS A 282 -10.37 0.82 27.15
N CYS A 283 -10.14 2.02 26.65
CA CYS A 283 -10.02 2.24 25.20
C CYS A 283 -8.77 1.57 24.60
N LYS A 284 -7.67 1.49 25.35
CA LYS A 284 -6.46 0.77 24.91
C LYS A 284 -6.70 -0.74 24.81
N GLU A 285 -7.36 -1.31 25.81
CA GLU A 285 -7.69 -2.74 25.83
C GLU A 285 -8.64 -3.17 24.70
N ALA A 286 -9.59 -2.29 24.34
CA ALA A 286 -10.57 -2.55 23.28
C ALA A 286 -10.04 -2.39 21.84
N LYS A 287 -8.87 -1.78 21.64
CA LYS A 287 -8.34 -1.41 20.31
C LYS A 287 -7.74 -2.57 19.49
N ALA A 288 -7.82 -3.80 19.93
CA ALA A 288 -7.18 -4.93 19.24
C ALA A 288 -7.76 -5.29 17.86
N ALA A 289 -8.87 -4.66 17.39
CA ALA A 289 -9.44 -4.94 16.09
C ALA A 289 -10.13 -3.71 15.47
N GLU A 290 -9.48 -3.08 14.50
CA GLU A 290 -10.02 -1.92 13.76
C GLU A 290 -11.31 -2.26 12.98
N ALA A 291 -11.45 -3.51 12.53
CA ALA A 291 -12.65 -4.01 11.85
C ALA A 291 -13.88 -4.12 12.79
N ASP A 292 -13.66 -4.30 14.09
CA ASP A 292 -14.72 -4.38 15.08
C ASP A 292 -15.15 -3.00 15.64
N MET A 293 -14.32 -1.97 15.48
CA MET A 293 -14.63 -0.61 15.93
C MET A 293 -15.85 0.01 15.22
N ALA A 294 -16.07 -0.32 13.95
CA ALA A 294 -17.24 0.16 13.20
C ALA A 294 -18.55 -0.39 13.80
N LYS A 295 -18.52 -1.61 14.36
CA LYS A 295 -19.67 -2.29 14.97
C LYS A 295 -19.71 -2.15 16.48
N ALA A 296 -18.62 -1.70 17.11
CA ALA A 296 -18.54 -1.55 18.56
C ALA A 296 -19.43 -0.41 19.07
N GLU A 297 -19.92 -0.58 20.28
CA GLU A 297 -20.71 0.42 20.98
C GLU A 297 -19.91 1.73 21.12
N LYS A 298 -20.54 2.87 20.78
CA LYS A 298 -19.92 4.20 20.88
C LYS A 298 -19.92 4.66 22.32
N LEU A 299 -18.72 4.71 22.92
CA LEU A 299 -18.49 5.11 24.29
C LEU A 299 -17.74 6.42 24.37
N GLY A 300 -18.03 7.23 25.38
CA GLY A 300 -17.30 8.47 25.62
C GLY A 300 -17.42 8.97 27.05
N ILE A 301 -16.59 9.97 27.37
CA ILE A 301 -16.58 10.67 28.63
C ILE A 301 -16.47 12.20 28.40
N ASP A 302 -17.31 12.99 29.07
CA ASP A 302 -17.23 14.46 29.02
C ASP A 302 -15.94 14.93 29.73
N THR A 303 -15.16 15.74 29.06
CA THR A 303 -13.94 16.33 29.62
C THR A 303 -14.20 17.49 30.57
N ASN A 304 -15.44 17.98 30.65
CA ASN A 304 -15.84 19.25 31.24
C ASN A 304 -15.29 20.49 30.52
N LEU A 305 -14.51 20.35 29.47
CA LEU A 305 -14.11 21.48 28.62
C LEU A 305 -15.25 21.87 27.69
N ARG A 306 -15.24 23.14 27.32
CA ARG A 306 -16.16 23.70 26.33
C ARG A 306 -15.36 24.42 25.26
N VAL A 307 -15.85 24.37 24.04
CA VAL A 307 -15.31 25.13 22.91
C VAL A 307 -16.38 26.12 22.41
N ILE A 308 -15.93 27.15 21.73
CA ILE A 308 -16.80 28.17 21.16
C ILE A 308 -17.03 27.87 19.69
N HIS A 309 -18.29 27.70 19.29
CA HIS A 309 -18.67 27.54 17.90
C HIS A 309 -18.28 28.77 17.07
N PRO A 310 -17.50 28.60 15.96
CA PRO A 310 -16.84 29.72 15.29
C PRO A 310 -17.80 30.72 14.62
N LEU A 311 -19.04 30.31 14.27
CA LEU A 311 -20.01 31.15 13.58
C LEU A 311 -21.16 31.63 14.49
N THR A 312 -21.54 30.87 15.53
CA THR A 312 -22.68 31.19 16.39
C THR A 312 -22.26 31.72 17.76
N GLY A 313 -21.03 31.43 18.20
CA GLY A 313 -20.55 31.77 19.56
C GLY A 313 -21.09 30.83 20.65
N GLU A 314 -21.88 29.82 20.30
CA GLU A 314 -22.41 28.83 21.24
C GLU A 314 -21.30 28.00 21.89
N LYS A 315 -21.44 27.67 23.17
CA LYS A 315 -20.49 26.80 23.90
C LYS A 315 -20.88 25.33 23.72
N LEU A 316 -19.97 24.55 23.15
CA LEU A 316 -20.15 23.15 22.87
C LEU A 316 -19.29 22.26 23.80
N PRO A 317 -19.79 21.15 24.31
CA PRO A 317 -19.01 20.21 25.13
C PRO A 317 -17.94 19.47 24.32
N VAL A 318 -16.81 19.18 24.98
CA VAL A 318 -15.74 18.36 24.43
C VAL A 318 -15.74 16.99 25.12
N TRP A 319 -15.88 15.94 24.34
CA TRP A 319 -15.89 14.55 24.78
C TRP A 319 -14.63 13.81 24.37
N ILE A 320 -14.23 12.79 25.11
CA ILE A 320 -13.28 11.79 24.61
C ILE A 320 -14.13 10.61 24.11
N GLY A 321 -13.99 10.25 22.82
CA GLY A 321 -14.78 9.17 22.20
C GLY A 321 -13.91 8.01 21.73
N ASN A 322 -14.30 6.76 22.06
CA ASN A 322 -13.59 5.56 21.64
C ASN A 322 -13.57 5.34 20.12
N PHE A 323 -14.45 6.03 19.39
CA PHE A 323 -14.63 5.95 17.94
C PHE A 323 -13.84 7.00 17.15
N VAL A 324 -13.06 7.87 17.83
CA VAL A 324 -12.22 8.89 17.18
C VAL A 324 -10.80 8.37 17.08
N LEU A 325 -10.29 8.29 15.84
CA LEU A 325 -8.92 7.87 15.55
C LEU A 325 -7.98 9.09 15.55
N LEU A 326 -6.79 8.95 16.15
CA LEU A 326 -5.79 10.01 16.14
C LEU A 326 -5.18 10.22 14.73
N ASP A 327 -5.03 9.13 13.98
CA ASP A 327 -4.37 9.14 12.67
C ASP A 327 -5.31 9.55 11.52
N TYR A 328 -6.56 9.87 11.81
CA TYR A 328 -7.52 10.38 10.83
C TYR A 328 -7.82 11.86 11.10
N GLY A 329 -7.38 12.72 10.19
CA GLY A 329 -7.51 14.18 10.36
C GLY A 329 -6.64 14.71 11.50
N THR A 330 -7.27 15.46 12.41
CA THR A 330 -6.62 16.10 13.56
C THR A 330 -6.75 15.32 14.87
N GLY A 331 -7.39 14.15 14.83
CA GLY A 331 -7.79 13.41 16.04
C GLY A 331 -8.95 14.07 16.79
N VAL A 332 -9.64 15.03 16.16
CA VAL A 332 -10.82 15.75 16.67
C VAL A 332 -11.92 15.71 15.61
N VAL A 333 -13.13 15.39 15.99
CA VAL A 333 -14.30 15.41 15.11
C VAL A 333 -15.38 16.33 15.67
N MET A 334 -16.10 17.02 14.79
CA MET A 334 -17.33 17.71 15.15
C MET A 334 -18.50 16.72 15.08
N GLY A 335 -19.29 16.62 16.16
CA GLY A 335 -20.45 15.76 16.24
C GLY A 335 -21.70 16.46 15.70
N VAL A 336 -22.31 15.88 14.65
CA VAL A 336 -23.51 16.40 13.98
C VAL A 336 -24.64 15.37 14.01
N PRO A 337 -25.25 15.10 15.16
CA PRO A 337 -26.14 13.95 15.38
C PRO A 337 -27.31 13.83 14.40
N ALA A 338 -27.83 14.95 13.92
CA ALA A 338 -28.95 14.92 12.95
C ALA A 338 -28.52 14.44 11.53
N HIS A 339 -27.20 14.38 11.24
CA HIS A 339 -26.67 14.17 9.89
C HIS A 339 -25.53 13.12 9.82
N ASP A 340 -25.24 12.45 10.93
CA ASP A 340 -24.26 11.34 11.00
C ASP A 340 -24.80 10.23 11.92
N SER A 341 -24.87 9.00 11.43
CA SER A 341 -25.46 7.87 12.17
C SER A 341 -24.70 7.55 13.44
N ARG A 342 -23.38 7.62 13.43
CA ARG A 342 -22.50 7.37 14.58
C ARG A 342 -22.73 8.43 15.66
N ASP A 343 -22.79 9.69 15.24
CA ASP A 343 -22.99 10.83 16.16
C ASP A 343 -24.40 10.82 16.74
N TYR A 344 -25.40 10.35 15.96
CA TYR A 344 -26.77 10.17 16.41
C TYR A 344 -26.90 9.14 17.52
N GLU A 345 -26.28 7.96 17.35
CA GLU A 345 -26.25 6.92 18.38
C GLU A 345 -25.59 7.44 19.67
N PHE A 346 -24.46 8.15 19.51
CA PHE A 346 -23.74 8.74 20.62
C PHE A 346 -24.56 9.81 21.34
N ALA A 347 -25.16 10.72 20.61
CA ALA A 347 -25.97 11.79 21.18
C ALA A 347 -27.21 11.25 21.91
N LYS A 348 -27.89 10.24 21.38
CA LYS A 348 -28.99 9.56 22.08
C LYS A 348 -28.54 8.92 23.39
N LYS A 349 -27.41 8.24 23.39
CA LYS A 349 -26.88 7.55 24.58
C LYS A 349 -26.53 8.53 25.70
N TYR A 350 -25.96 9.68 25.37
CA TYR A 350 -25.49 10.67 26.34
C TYR A 350 -26.43 11.87 26.50
N ASN A 351 -27.62 11.80 25.91
CA ASN A 351 -28.67 12.83 25.97
C ASN A 351 -28.14 14.22 25.51
N LEU A 352 -27.38 14.23 24.41
CA LEU A 352 -26.86 15.45 23.79
C LEU A 352 -27.91 16.05 22.84
N ASN A 353 -27.78 17.33 22.54
CA ASN A 353 -28.68 18.04 21.63
C ASN A 353 -28.60 17.46 20.21
N ILE A 354 -29.74 17.32 19.53
CA ILE A 354 -29.84 16.88 18.14
C ILE A 354 -30.53 17.98 17.35
N LYS A 355 -29.74 18.72 16.55
CA LYS A 355 -30.22 19.88 15.79
C LYS A 355 -30.19 19.57 14.30
N GLU A 356 -31.34 19.55 13.69
CA GLU A 356 -31.51 19.34 12.25
C GLU A 356 -31.18 20.62 11.47
N VAL A 357 -30.25 20.52 10.49
CA VAL A 357 -29.83 21.65 9.66
C VAL A 357 -29.84 21.35 8.15
N ILE A 358 -30.12 20.11 7.77
CA ILE A 358 -30.36 19.69 6.39
C ILE A 358 -31.73 19.05 6.31
N LYS A 359 -32.52 19.47 5.34
CA LYS A 359 -33.79 18.87 4.97
C LYS A 359 -33.65 18.17 3.61
N ASN A 360 -33.99 16.90 3.56
CA ASN A 360 -34.02 16.07 2.37
C ASN A 360 -35.25 15.14 2.36
N ASN A 361 -35.29 14.13 1.53
CA ASN A 361 -36.41 13.20 1.39
C ASN A 361 -36.37 12.04 2.41
N GLU A 362 -35.38 11.96 3.27
CA GLU A 362 -35.34 10.97 4.36
C GLU A 362 -36.40 11.32 5.42
N GLU A 363 -37.20 10.34 5.81
CA GLU A 363 -38.33 10.58 6.73
C GLU A 363 -37.88 10.68 8.18
N GLU A 364 -36.80 9.95 8.55
CA GLU A 364 -36.31 9.86 9.93
C GLU A 364 -34.88 10.41 10.07
N LEU A 365 -34.50 10.75 11.30
CA LEU A 365 -33.09 11.08 11.64
C LEU A 365 -32.29 9.80 11.92
N PRO A 366 -31.00 9.78 11.60
CA PRO A 366 -30.24 10.89 11.02
C PRO A 366 -30.43 11.01 9.49
N ARG A 367 -30.47 12.22 8.97
CA ARG A 367 -30.50 12.52 7.54
C ARG A 367 -29.09 12.65 7.00
N THR A 368 -28.57 11.60 6.40
CA THR A 368 -27.16 11.53 5.99
C THR A 368 -26.90 12.07 4.58
N GLU A 369 -27.93 12.09 3.73
CA GLU A 369 -27.84 12.57 2.36
C GLU A 369 -27.84 14.11 2.28
N ASN A 370 -27.38 14.62 1.13
CA ASN A 370 -27.44 16.03 0.81
C ASN A 370 -28.89 16.54 0.72
N GLY A 371 -29.08 17.84 0.95
CA GLY A 371 -30.40 18.45 0.90
C GLY A 371 -30.33 19.96 0.87
N ILE A 372 -31.33 20.59 1.47
CA ILE A 372 -31.44 22.04 1.59
C ILE A 372 -31.17 22.46 3.03
N LEU A 373 -30.36 23.48 3.22
CA LEU A 373 -30.02 24.00 4.54
C LEU A 373 -31.24 24.66 5.20
N ILE A 374 -31.47 24.28 6.46
CA ILE A 374 -32.44 24.87 7.38
C ILE A 374 -31.74 25.15 8.70
N ASN A 375 -32.29 26.03 9.56
CA ASN A 375 -31.72 26.34 10.87
C ASN A 375 -30.22 26.74 10.84
N SER A 376 -29.77 27.32 9.71
CA SER A 376 -28.38 27.62 9.36
C SER A 376 -28.19 29.13 9.10
N ASP A 377 -28.93 29.97 9.79
CA ASP A 377 -28.89 31.46 9.70
C ASP A 377 -29.04 31.94 8.23
N LYS A 378 -28.18 32.80 7.77
CA LYS A 378 -28.17 33.38 6.41
C LYS A 378 -27.95 32.34 5.28
N PHE A 379 -27.62 31.11 5.62
CA PHE A 379 -27.38 30.03 4.66
C PHE A 379 -28.64 29.16 4.41
N ASN A 380 -29.76 29.46 5.09
CA ASN A 380 -31.02 28.76 4.87
C ASN A 380 -31.46 28.82 3.40
N GLY A 381 -31.97 27.72 2.89
CA GLY A 381 -32.47 27.59 1.52
C GLY A 381 -31.40 27.28 0.48
N LEU A 382 -30.12 27.26 0.82
CA LEU A 382 -29.05 26.83 -0.08
C LEU A 382 -29.02 25.28 -0.14
N SER A 383 -28.56 24.76 -1.27
CA SER A 383 -28.19 23.35 -1.36
C SER A 383 -26.98 23.03 -0.48
N SER A 384 -26.79 21.76 -0.08
CA SER A 384 -25.61 21.32 0.69
C SER A 384 -24.30 21.75 0.02
N GLU A 385 -24.21 21.69 -1.30
CA GLU A 385 -23.00 22.07 -2.05
C GLU A 385 -22.74 23.59 -2.00
N GLU A 386 -23.75 24.40 -2.30
CA GLU A 386 -23.65 25.87 -2.24
C GLU A 386 -23.44 26.35 -0.81
N GLY A 387 -24.13 25.74 0.16
CA GLY A 387 -23.98 26.00 1.57
C GLY A 387 -22.56 25.75 2.06
N SER A 388 -21.99 24.58 1.70
CA SER A 388 -20.59 24.24 2.04
C SER A 388 -19.62 25.31 1.54
N LYS A 389 -19.71 25.73 0.28
CA LYS A 389 -18.83 26.75 -0.31
C LYS A 389 -18.92 28.08 0.46
N LYS A 390 -20.15 28.58 0.66
CA LYS A 390 -20.36 29.85 1.36
C LYS A 390 -20.01 29.82 2.85
N ILE A 391 -20.21 28.68 3.52
CA ILE A 391 -19.79 28.49 4.90
C ILE A 391 -18.27 28.49 5.02
N ILE A 392 -17.57 27.83 4.10
CA ILE A 392 -16.09 27.88 4.06
C ILE A 392 -15.60 29.32 3.86
N GLU A 393 -16.19 30.06 2.92
CA GLU A 393 -15.85 31.47 2.70
C GLU A 393 -16.03 32.30 3.97
N GLU A 394 -17.10 32.06 4.73
CA GLU A 394 -17.35 32.75 5.97
C GLU A 394 -16.35 32.37 7.08
N LEU A 395 -16.01 31.09 7.21
CA LEU A 395 -14.98 30.60 8.14
C LEU A 395 -13.61 31.22 7.85
N VAL A 396 -13.25 31.37 6.57
CA VAL A 396 -12.02 32.05 6.13
C VAL A 396 -12.05 33.53 6.53
N LYS A 397 -13.18 34.22 6.31
CA LYS A 397 -13.37 35.64 6.69
C LYS A 397 -13.23 35.84 8.19
N PHE A 398 -13.74 34.94 9.02
CA PHE A 398 -13.59 35.00 10.49
C PHE A 398 -12.24 34.45 10.98
N LYS A 399 -11.35 34.02 10.08
CA LYS A 399 -10.07 33.35 10.41
C LYS A 399 -10.23 32.16 11.35
N SER A 400 -11.33 31.45 11.22
CA SER A 400 -11.69 30.27 12.02
C SER A 400 -11.74 28.98 11.22
N GLY A 401 -11.31 29.02 9.96
CA GLY A 401 -11.20 27.84 9.11
C GLY A 401 -10.63 28.16 7.74
N LYS A 402 -10.38 27.10 6.99
CA LYS A 402 -9.90 27.16 5.59
C LYS A 402 -10.42 25.97 4.82
N GLN A 403 -10.52 26.11 3.50
CA GLN A 403 -10.73 24.96 2.63
C GLN A 403 -9.52 24.04 2.70
N LEU A 404 -9.76 22.74 2.78
CA LEU A 404 -8.72 21.74 2.82
C LEU A 404 -9.11 20.55 1.95
N ILE A 405 -8.11 20.04 1.22
CA ILE A 405 -8.19 18.78 0.51
C ILE A 405 -7.45 17.75 1.35
N GLN A 406 -8.09 16.64 1.63
CA GLN A 406 -7.45 15.51 2.30
C GLN A 406 -7.53 14.26 1.43
N PHE A 407 -6.56 13.40 1.61
CA PHE A 407 -6.50 12.08 0.99
C PHE A 407 -6.60 11.00 2.07
N ARG A 408 -7.29 9.90 1.74
CA ARG A 408 -7.27 8.69 2.59
C ARG A 408 -5.93 7.97 2.46
N LEU A 409 -5.31 8.05 1.30
CA LEU A 409 -3.97 7.52 1.04
C LEU A 409 -3.00 8.04 2.11
N ARG A 410 -2.18 7.15 2.62
CA ARG A 410 -1.11 7.46 3.59
C ARG A 410 0.23 7.14 2.98
N ASP A 411 1.28 7.75 3.53
CA ASP A 411 2.64 7.44 3.10
C ASP A 411 2.97 5.97 3.29
N TRP A 412 3.74 5.45 2.38
CA TRP A 412 4.07 4.03 2.31
C TRP A 412 5.18 3.68 3.29
N GLY A 413 4.85 2.92 4.34
CA GLY A 413 5.81 2.37 5.28
C GLY A 413 6.53 1.17 4.68
N VAL A 414 7.83 1.30 4.45
CA VAL A 414 8.62 0.29 3.71
C VAL A 414 9.48 -0.61 4.60
N SER A 415 9.56 -0.36 5.89
CA SER A 415 10.37 -1.16 6.83
C SER A 415 9.73 -2.51 7.15
N ARG A 416 10.50 -3.60 7.08
CA ARG A 416 10.10 -4.96 7.49
C ARG A 416 11.21 -5.61 8.30
N GLN A 417 10.84 -6.24 9.42
CA GLN A 417 11.73 -6.92 10.35
C GLN A 417 11.88 -8.39 9.99
N ARG A 418 12.73 -8.68 8.99
CA ARG A 418 12.94 -10.04 8.48
C ARG A 418 14.40 -10.23 8.02
N TYR A 419 14.74 -11.46 7.67
CA TYR A 419 16.01 -11.78 7.01
C TYR A 419 15.87 -11.70 5.48
N TRP A 420 14.85 -12.37 4.91
CA TRP A 420 14.72 -12.54 3.45
C TRP A 420 14.01 -11.35 2.81
N GLY A 421 14.76 -10.31 2.53
CA GLY A 421 14.33 -9.06 1.90
C GLY A 421 15.54 -8.20 1.53
N CYS A 422 15.35 -7.20 0.68
CA CYS A 422 16.41 -6.25 0.34
C CYS A 422 16.75 -5.38 1.56
N PRO A 423 18.01 -5.37 2.05
CA PRO A 423 18.40 -4.54 3.18
C PRO A 423 18.27 -3.04 2.88
N ILE A 424 17.74 -2.29 3.83
CA ILE A 424 17.69 -0.82 3.71
C ILE A 424 19.11 -0.26 3.85
N PRO A 425 19.62 0.51 2.86
CA PRO A 425 21.02 0.92 2.78
C PRO A 425 21.32 2.12 3.70
N VAL A 426 21.14 1.95 5.01
CA VAL A 426 21.34 3.00 6.01
C VAL A 426 22.29 2.52 7.10
N ILE A 427 23.13 3.43 7.59
CA ILE A 427 23.92 3.26 8.80
C ILE A 427 23.55 4.34 9.80
N TYR A 428 23.78 4.07 11.07
CA TYR A 428 23.61 5.02 12.18
C TYR A 428 24.96 5.37 12.74
N GLU A 429 25.36 6.63 12.59
CA GLU A 429 26.56 7.20 13.20
C GLU A 429 26.15 8.02 14.45
N ASN A 430 26.53 7.57 15.63
CA ASN A 430 26.12 8.18 16.91
C ASN A 430 24.59 8.30 17.09
N GLY A 431 23.82 7.41 16.41
CA GLY A 431 22.36 7.39 16.44
C GLY A 431 21.68 8.16 15.31
N ASP A 432 22.42 8.93 14.51
CA ASP A 432 21.88 9.65 13.37
C ASP A 432 21.90 8.78 12.10
N PRO A 433 20.78 8.68 11.35
CA PRO A 433 20.70 7.88 10.15
C PRO A 433 21.42 8.56 8.97
N LYS A 434 22.19 7.77 8.24
CA LYS A 434 22.90 8.17 7.02
C LYS A 434 22.73 7.11 5.95
N VAL A 435 22.19 7.49 4.80
CA VAL A 435 22.12 6.60 3.65
C VAL A 435 23.50 6.38 3.09
N ILE A 436 23.85 5.12 2.78
CA ILE A 436 25.19 4.72 2.30
C ILE A 436 25.44 5.29 0.90
N ASP A 437 26.71 5.53 0.60
CA ASP A 437 27.11 6.01 -0.73
C ASP A 437 27.01 4.89 -1.78
N GLU A 438 26.79 5.28 -3.04
CA GLU A 438 26.61 4.35 -4.16
C GLU A 438 27.77 3.37 -4.33
N MET A 439 29.00 3.82 -4.06
CA MET A 439 30.21 2.98 -4.19
C MET A 439 30.27 1.83 -3.16
N ASP A 440 29.52 1.96 -2.06
CA ASP A 440 29.44 0.96 -0.99
C ASP A 440 28.22 0.04 -1.14
N MET A 441 27.42 0.21 -2.21
CA MET A 441 26.29 -0.64 -2.54
C MET A 441 26.69 -1.82 -3.42
N PRO A 442 26.05 -2.98 -3.28
CA PRO A 442 24.93 -3.25 -2.38
C PRO A 442 25.35 -3.58 -0.95
N VAL A 443 24.47 -3.24 0.02
CA VAL A 443 24.47 -3.90 1.32
C VAL A 443 23.91 -5.29 1.10
N GLU A 444 24.76 -6.29 1.14
CA GLU A 444 24.34 -7.68 0.89
C GLU A 444 23.79 -8.33 2.15
N LEU A 445 22.84 -9.27 1.95
CA LEU A 445 22.37 -10.14 3.03
C LEU A 445 23.53 -11.01 3.56
N PRO A 446 23.65 -11.16 4.88
CA PRO A 446 24.64 -12.04 5.46
C PRO A 446 24.34 -13.50 5.11
N LYS A 447 25.34 -14.25 4.69
CA LYS A 447 25.16 -15.67 4.37
C LYS A 447 24.82 -16.47 5.62
N LEU A 448 23.74 -17.25 5.54
CA LEU A 448 23.38 -18.16 6.64
C LEU A 448 24.36 -19.34 6.71
N LYS A 449 24.65 -19.77 7.93
CA LYS A 449 25.35 -21.05 8.14
C LYS A 449 24.46 -22.18 7.64
N LYS A 450 25.07 -23.20 7.05
CA LYS A 450 24.34 -24.36 6.52
C LYS A 450 23.40 -24.95 7.59
N ASN A 451 22.15 -25.17 7.22
CA ASN A 451 21.08 -25.68 8.10
C ASN A 451 20.71 -24.77 9.29
N SER A 452 21.07 -23.48 9.26
CA SER A 452 20.58 -22.53 10.23
C SER A 452 19.26 -21.91 9.72
N PRO A 453 18.25 -21.76 10.59
CA PRO A 453 17.03 -21.05 10.22
C PRO A 453 17.35 -19.58 10.02
N PRO A 454 16.62 -18.88 9.16
CA PRO A 454 16.72 -17.42 9.07
C PRO A 454 16.25 -16.79 10.38
N ILE A 455 16.97 -15.76 10.80
CA ILE A 455 16.59 -14.90 11.92
C ILE A 455 16.53 -13.46 11.41
N PRO A 456 15.66 -12.60 11.95
CA PRO A 456 15.64 -11.20 11.57
C PRO A 456 17.03 -10.58 11.63
N LEU A 457 17.34 -9.68 10.71
CA LEU A 457 18.67 -9.04 10.65
C LEU A 457 19.04 -8.34 11.98
N SER A 458 18.03 -7.85 12.72
CA SER A 458 18.19 -7.25 14.05
C SER A 458 18.79 -8.18 15.12
N GLN A 459 18.83 -9.48 14.86
CA GLN A 459 19.43 -10.48 15.74
C GLN A 459 20.81 -10.96 15.25
N ASN A 460 21.30 -10.41 14.14
CA ASN A 460 22.61 -10.75 13.57
C ASN A 460 23.62 -9.66 13.93
N GLU A 461 24.33 -9.85 15.02
CA GLU A 461 25.32 -8.87 15.53
C GLU A 461 26.43 -8.58 14.51
N ASP A 462 26.91 -9.58 13.77
CA ASP A 462 27.95 -9.43 12.74
C ASP A 462 27.48 -8.56 11.56
N PHE A 463 26.18 -8.57 11.27
CA PHE A 463 25.60 -7.72 10.25
C PHE A 463 25.38 -6.29 10.74
N ILE A 464 24.87 -6.13 11.98
CA ILE A 464 24.51 -4.83 12.53
C ILE A 464 25.72 -4.00 12.88
N ASN A 465 26.70 -4.58 13.61
CA ASN A 465 27.82 -3.85 14.18
C ASN A 465 28.94 -3.68 13.15
N LEU A 466 29.14 -2.46 12.68
CA LEU A 466 30.27 -2.13 11.78
C LEU A 466 31.50 -1.68 12.58
N ASP A 467 31.27 -0.88 13.64
CA ASP A 467 32.29 -0.37 14.55
C ASP A 467 31.60 0.00 15.88
N ASN A 468 32.35 0.39 16.90
CA ASN A 468 31.87 0.72 18.25
C ASN A 468 30.75 1.78 18.30
N SER A 469 30.64 2.64 17.28
CA SER A 469 29.64 3.73 17.18
C SER A 469 28.85 3.74 15.90
N ILE A 470 29.04 2.75 15.02
CA ILE A 470 28.39 2.69 13.71
C ILE A 470 27.61 1.37 13.58
N PHE A 471 26.32 1.48 13.35
CA PHE A 471 25.41 0.35 13.23
C PHE A 471 24.67 0.39 11.89
N ARG A 472 24.44 -0.77 11.26
CA ARG A 472 23.56 -0.86 10.10
C ARG A 472 22.08 -0.83 10.49
N GLU A 473 21.25 -0.33 9.57
CA GLU A 473 19.83 -0.57 9.63
C GLU A 473 19.57 -2.09 9.54
N SER A 474 18.67 -2.55 10.38
CA SER A 474 18.32 -3.97 10.46
C SER A 474 17.01 -4.33 9.75
N ASP A 475 16.27 -3.34 9.27
CA ASP A 475 15.07 -3.57 8.50
C ASP A 475 15.41 -3.85 7.03
N THR A 476 14.54 -4.63 6.39
CA THR A 476 14.51 -4.82 4.94
C THR A 476 13.35 -4.06 4.33
N PHE A 477 13.37 -3.84 3.02
CA PHE A 477 12.23 -3.26 2.33
C PHE A 477 11.00 -4.18 2.30
N ASP A 478 9.84 -3.56 2.19
CA ASP A 478 8.62 -4.20 1.74
C ASP A 478 8.81 -4.76 0.33
N THR A 479 8.39 -6.00 0.08
CA THR A 479 8.56 -6.67 -1.21
C THR A 479 7.85 -5.97 -2.37
N PHE A 480 6.90 -5.08 -2.09
CA PHE A 480 6.35 -4.22 -3.14
C PHE A 480 7.34 -3.18 -3.67
N MET A 481 8.42 -2.87 -2.92
CA MET A 481 9.55 -2.09 -3.45
C MET A 481 10.18 -2.83 -4.64
N ASP A 482 10.51 -4.12 -4.44
CA ASP A 482 11.12 -4.97 -5.47
C ASP A 482 10.28 -4.99 -6.75
N SER A 483 8.96 -5.13 -6.63
CA SER A 483 8.05 -5.28 -7.77
C SER A 483 7.58 -3.95 -8.38
N SER A 484 7.89 -2.80 -7.77
CA SER A 484 7.38 -1.51 -8.26
C SER A 484 8.11 -0.95 -9.48
N TRP A 485 9.28 -1.46 -9.83
CA TRP A 485 10.11 -0.95 -10.93
C TRP A 485 10.68 -2.03 -11.86
N TYR A 486 10.44 -3.31 -11.58
CA TYR A 486 11.00 -4.45 -12.33
C TYR A 486 10.68 -4.42 -13.82
N TYR A 487 9.51 -3.89 -14.22
CA TYR A 487 9.10 -3.73 -15.61
C TYR A 487 10.10 -2.86 -16.40
N ALA A 488 10.63 -1.83 -15.76
CA ALA A 488 11.69 -0.99 -16.36
C ALA A 488 13.04 -1.72 -16.33
N ARG A 489 13.38 -2.43 -15.23
CA ARG A 489 14.65 -3.15 -15.13
C ARG A 489 14.78 -4.29 -16.14
N PHE A 490 13.71 -4.95 -16.52
CA PHE A 490 13.74 -5.96 -17.59
C PHE A 490 14.38 -5.44 -18.87
N THR A 491 14.15 -4.19 -19.21
CA THR A 491 14.69 -3.59 -20.44
C THR A 491 16.22 -3.50 -20.42
N SER A 492 16.79 -3.35 -19.23
CA SER A 492 18.23 -3.17 -18.98
C SER A 492 18.80 -4.24 -18.02
N SER A 493 18.19 -5.43 -17.97
CA SER A 493 18.53 -6.47 -16.98
C SER A 493 20.01 -6.88 -16.96
N ASN A 494 20.69 -6.80 -18.09
CA ASN A 494 22.10 -7.16 -18.24
C ASN A 494 23.06 -5.98 -18.05
N ASN A 495 22.56 -4.77 -17.79
CA ASN A 495 23.41 -3.60 -17.55
C ASN A 495 23.84 -3.56 -16.07
N ASN A 496 25.14 -3.70 -15.82
CA ASN A 496 25.69 -3.63 -14.48
C ASN A 496 26.26 -2.26 -14.10
N ASN A 497 26.27 -1.31 -15.03
CA ASN A 497 26.86 0.01 -14.85
C ASN A 497 25.81 1.08 -14.58
N GLU A 498 24.58 0.88 -15.07
CA GLU A 498 23.48 1.84 -14.99
C GLU A 498 22.18 1.14 -14.61
N ILE A 499 21.29 1.85 -13.92
CA ILE A 499 19.95 1.34 -13.59
C ILE A 499 19.17 1.08 -14.87
N PHE A 500 19.16 2.05 -15.76
CA PHE A 500 18.44 2.07 -17.03
C PHE A 500 19.34 2.60 -18.16
N ASP A 501 19.10 2.15 -19.38
CA ASP A 501 19.84 2.53 -20.57
C ASP A 501 18.89 2.87 -21.73
N GLU A 502 19.44 2.98 -22.96
CA GLU A 502 18.66 3.29 -24.17
C GLU A 502 17.52 2.27 -24.43
N ASN A 503 17.66 1.02 -23.99
CA ASN A 503 16.59 0.04 -24.13
C ASN A 503 15.36 0.45 -23.29
N THR A 504 15.56 1.08 -22.16
CA THR A 504 14.46 1.57 -21.32
C THR A 504 13.65 2.64 -22.06
N LYS A 505 14.32 3.60 -22.69
CA LYS A 505 13.65 4.64 -23.50
C LYS A 505 12.87 4.06 -24.68
N TYR A 506 13.41 3.01 -25.31
CA TYR A 506 12.76 2.37 -26.44
C TYR A 506 11.55 1.53 -26.03
N TRP A 507 11.67 0.72 -24.97
CA TRP A 507 10.64 -0.26 -24.61
C TRP A 507 9.51 0.33 -23.76
N LEU A 508 9.78 1.29 -22.89
CA LEU A 508 8.74 1.90 -22.05
C LEU A 508 7.82 2.84 -22.84
N PRO A 509 6.59 3.04 -22.36
CA PRO A 509 5.89 2.25 -21.34
C PRO A 509 5.52 0.85 -21.84
N VAL A 510 5.17 -0.05 -20.91
CA VAL A 510 4.61 -1.37 -21.22
C VAL A 510 3.30 -1.19 -22.02
N ASP A 511 3.19 -1.82 -23.19
CA ASP A 511 2.00 -1.66 -24.04
C ASP A 511 0.80 -2.48 -23.53
N LEU A 512 1.06 -3.67 -22.95
CA LEU A 512 0.03 -4.48 -22.30
C LEU A 512 0.58 -5.14 -21.05
N TYR A 513 -0.05 -4.88 -19.93
CA TYR A 513 0.24 -5.50 -18.65
C TYR A 513 -0.88 -6.47 -18.24
N ILE A 514 -0.53 -7.67 -17.79
CA ILE A 514 -1.48 -8.75 -17.53
C ILE A 514 -1.28 -9.28 -16.12
N GLY A 515 -2.33 -9.28 -15.30
CA GLY A 515 -2.23 -9.79 -13.93
C GLY A 515 -3.56 -9.87 -13.18
N GLY A 516 -3.47 -10.16 -11.89
CA GLY A 516 -4.63 -10.27 -11.01
C GLY A 516 -5.18 -8.91 -10.58
N ILE A 517 -6.50 -8.82 -10.46
CA ILE A 517 -7.18 -7.59 -9.97
C ILE A 517 -6.88 -7.30 -8.50
N GLU A 518 -6.48 -8.31 -7.73
CA GLU A 518 -6.10 -8.17 -6.32
C GLU A 518 -4.95 -7.18 -6.08
N HIS A 519 -4.17 -6.90 -7.13
CA HIS A 519 -3.07 -5.94 -7.09
C HIS A 519 -3.48 -4.49 -7.37
N ALA A 520 -4.77 -4.21 -7.59
CA ALA A 520 -5.27 -2.90 -8.01
C ALA A 520 -4.81 -1.74 -7.10
N ILE A 521 -4.87 -1.92 -5.77
CA ILE A 521 -4.55 -0.89 -4.77
C ILE A 521 -3.20 -1.12 -4.07
N LEU A 522 -2.44 -2.13 -4.48
CA LEU A 522 -1.12 -2.50 -3.99
C LEU A 522 -0.08 -2.29 -5.10
N HIS A 523 0.41 -3.38 -5.69
CA HIS A 523 1.44 -3.36 -6.71
C HIS A 523 1.17 -2.36 -7.86
N LEU A 524 -0.05 -2.32 -8.41
CA LEU A 524 -0.38 -1.40 -9.52
C LEU A 524 -0.31 0.07 -9.10
N LEU A 525 -0.77 0.41 -7.91
CA LEU A 525 -0.69 1.77 -7.38
C LEU A 525 0.76 2.16 -7.09
N TYR A 526 1.51 1.27 -6.44
CA TYR A 526 2.92 1.49 -6.12
C TYR A 526 3.78 1.62 -7.39
N SER A 527 3.55 0.80 -8.41
CA SER A 527 4.27 0.90 -9.69
C SER A 527 4.02 2.23 -10.40
N ARG A 528 2.79 2.75 -10.36
CA ARG A 528 2.44 4.07 -10.90
C ARG A 528 3.16 5.18 -10.14
N PHE A 529 3.11 5.13 -8.82
CA PHE A 529 3.86 6.07 -7.97
C PHE A 529 5.36 6.01 -8.26
N PHE A 530 5.95 4.82 -8.26
CA PHE A 530 7.38 4.62 -8.54
C PHE A 530 7.78 5.22 -9.89
N HIS A 531 6.99 4.96 -10.93
CA HIS A 531 7.26 5.50 -12.25
C HIS A 531 7.31 7.03 -12.28
N LYS A 532 6.33 7.67 -11.63
CA LYS A 532 6.29 9.15 -11.50
C LYS A 532 7.49 9.68 -10.71
N ALA A 533 7.83 9.04 -9.60
CA ALA A 533 8.98 9.41 -8.80
C ALA A 533 10.31 9.21 -9.55
N LEU A 534 10.46 8.10 -10.30
CA LEU A 534 11.61 7.85 -11.17
C LEU A 534 11.70 8.87 -12.32
N ARG A 535 10.56 9.29 -12.89
CA ARG A 535 10.50 10.36 -13.90
C ARG A 535 11.02 11.68 -13.33
N ASP A 536 10.55 12.06 -12.15
CA ASP A 536 10.88 13.34 -11.53
C ASP A 536 12.36 13.46 -11.14
N ILE A 537 13.01 12.33 -10.85
CA ILE A 537 14.47 12.28 -10.65
C ILE A 537 15.26 11.98 -11.93
N GLY A 538 14.58 12.00 -13.09
CA GLY A 538 15.22 11.92 -14.41
C GLY A 538 15.70 10.54 -14.85
N LEU A 539 15.18 9.45 -14.25
CA LEU A 539 15.59 8.09 -14.59
C LEU A 539 14.73 7.43 -15.67
N VAL A 540 13.48 7.81 -15.81
CA VAL A 540 12.57 7.31 -16.87
C VAL A 540 11.81 8.46 -17.52
N GLU A 541 11.22 8.19 -18.68
CA GLU A 541 10.37 9.14 -19.40
C GLU A 541 8.91 8.68 -19.37
N GLY A 542 7.95 9.62 -19.48
CA GLY A 542 6.53 9.35 -19.48
C GLY A 542 5.90 9.32 -18.10
N ASP A 543 4.57 9.34 -18.04
CA ASP A 543 3.82 9.55 -16.80
C ASP A 543 3.29 8.27 -16.18
N GLU A 544 3.14 7.20 -16.97
CA GLU A 544 2.57 5.95 -16.53
C GLU A 544 3.37 4.73 -17.01
N PRO A 545 3.54 3.70 -16.17
CA PRO A 545 4.33 2.52 -16.51
C PRO A 545 3.65 1.61 -17.52
N PHE A 546 2.31 1.55 -17.50
CA PHE A 546 1.50 0.59 -18.25
C PHE A 546 0.40 1.32 -19.03
N LYS A 547 0.42 1.23 -20.38
CA LYS A 547 -0.62 1.84 -21.22
C LYS A 547 -1.96 1.14 -21.02
N ARG A 548 -1.94 -0.18 -21.14
CA ARG A 548 -3.14 -1.02 -21.07
C ARG A 548 -2.98 -2.10 -20.02
N LEU A 549 -4.05 -2.30 -19.26
CA LEU A 549 -4.14 -3.36 -18.25
C LEU A 549 -5.20 -4.39 -18.63
N LEU A 550 -4.83 -5.66 -18.59
CA LEU A 550 -5.75 -6.77 -18.69
C LEU A 550 -5.80 -7.53 -17.37
N THR A 551 -6.90 -7.37 -16.66
CA THR A 551 -7.14 -8.13 -15.43
C THR A 551 -7.93 -9.40 -15.75
N GLN A 552 -7.60 -10.47 -15.06
CA GLN A 552 -8.31 -11.73 -15.16
C GLN A 552 -8.95 -12.12 -13.83
N GLY A 553 -10.07 -12.84 -13.90
CA GLY A 553 -10.69 -13.43 -12.73
C GLY A 553 -9.86 -14.60 -12.19
N MET A 554 -10.04 -14.93 -10.93
CA MET A 554 -9.37 -16.08 -10.30
C MET A 554 -9.83 -17.41 -10.92
N VAL A 555 -8.89 -18.33 -11.08
CA VAL A 555 -9.23 -19.72 -11.46
C VAL A 555 -9.67 -20.45 -10.20
N LEU A 556 -10.87 -21.00 -10.26
CA LEU A 556 -11.50 -21.68 -9.13
C LEU A 556 -11.42 -23.21 -9.35
N LYS A 557 -11.29 -23.96 -8.24
CA LYS A 557 -11.54 -25.40 -8.19
C LYS A 557 -12.57 -25.65 -7.08
N ASP A 558 -13.63 -26.36 -7.42
CA ASP A 558 -14.74 -26.66 -6.51
C ASP A 558 -15.34 -25.40 -5.85
N GLY A 559 -15.49 -24.32 -6.65
CA GLY A 559 -16.05 -23.05 -6.22
C GLY A 559 -15.12 -22.18 -5.36
N ALA A 560 -13.92 -22.63 -5.02
CA ALA A 560 -12.95 -21.90 -4.21
C ALA A 560 -11.70 -21.49 -5.02
N LYS A 561 -11.10 -20.35 -4.66
CA LYS A 561 -9.80 -19.93 -5.20
C LYS A 561 -8.78 -21.03 -5.01
N MET A 562 -8.06 -21.40 -6.09
CA MET A 562 -6.91 -22.28 -5.97
C MET A 562 -5.81 -21.63 -5.12
N SER A 563 -5.35 -22.36 -4.12
CA SER A 563 -4.30 -21.92 -3.21
C SER A 563 -3.53 -23.12 -2.69
N LYS A 564 -2.21 -22.99 -2.61
CA LYS A 564 -1.34 -24.05 -2.05
C LYS A 564 -1.68 -24.35 -0.60
N SER A 565 -2.02 -23.34 0.19
CA SER A 565 -2.42 -23.50 1.59
C SER A 565 -3.71 -24.30 1.76
N LYS A 566 -4.59 -24.28 0.76
CA LYS A 566 -5.84 -25.07 0.75
C LYS A 566 -5.68 -26.47 0.10
N GLY A 567 -4.52 -26.75 -0.49
CA GLY A 567 -4.26 -28.03 -1.16
C GLY A 567 -5.12 -28.29 -2.40
N ASN A 568 -5.81 -27.29 -2.96
CA ASN A 568 -6.74 -27.41 -4.09
C ASN A 568 -6.14 -26.97 -5.43
N THR A 569 -4.83 -26.88 -5.55
CA THR A 569 -4.15 -26.52 -6.81
C THR A 569 -4.19 -27.69 -7.80
N VAL A 570 -4.26 -27.37 -9.09
CA VAL A 570 -4.13 -28.35 -10.20
C VAL A 570 -2.78 -28.14 -10.85
N ASP A 571 -1.97 -29.21 -10.88
CA ASP A 571 -0.66 -29.22 -11.52
C ASP A 571 -0.85 -29.21 -13.05
N PRO A 572 -0.19 -28.31 -13.81
CA PRO A 572 -0.31 -28.27 -15.27
C PRO A 572 0.20 -29.50 -15.98
N GLN A 573 1.00 -30.34 -15.32
CA GLN A 573 1.59 -31.57 -15.89
C GLN A 573 0.78 -32.83 -15.59
N SER A 574 -0.33 -32.70 -14.83
CA SER A 574 -1.19 -33.85 -14.44
C SER A 574 -2.23 -34.24 -15.49
#